data_d0f1f94e14f54bbacf16a13548121dde
#
_entry.id   d0f1f94e14f54bbacf16a13548121dde
#
_cell.length_a   1.000
_cell.length_b   1.000
_cell.length_c   1.000
_cell.angle_alpha   90.00
_cell.angle_beta   90.00
_cell.angle_gamma   90.00
#
_symmetry.space_group_name_H-M   'P 1'
#
loop_
_entity.id
_entity.type
_entity.pdbx_description
1 polymer ?
#
loop_
_entity_poly.entity_id
_entity_poly.type
_entity_poly.pdbx_seq_one_letter_code
_entity_poly.pdbx_strand_id
1 'polypeptide(L)'
;IIYVTHDQSEAMALSDNILVIKNGVMQQIDTPLNIYNHPVNKFVFSFIGLSNFLRASWQDGRPVLEGTALDASFQPPEDLCSEPAISLASRPSEIDFAEEGASDVLRGVVTRKSYLGEIIDYQIRIGEQLLRVQKGRRAPGPNEGENCAVRLLRPFWYSDKE
;
A
#
# COMPACT_ATOMS: atom_id res chain seq x y z
N ILE A 1 20.48 -1.99 25.18
CA ILE A 1 21.18 -2.81 24.13
C ILE A 1 20.88 -2.18 22.79
N ILE A 2 21.90 -2.00 21.95
CA ILE A 2 21.73 -1.57 20.57
C ILE A 2 21.98 -2.81 19.71
N TYR A 3 21.02 -3.10 18.81
CA TYR A 3 21.09 -4.20 17.87
C TYR A 3 20.97 -3.67 16.44
N VAL A 4 21.94 -3.98 15.59
CA VAL A 4 21.95 -3.58 14.18
C VAL A 4 21.64 -4.78 13.31
N THR A 5 20.56 -4.69 12.55
CA THR A 5 20.13 -5.78 11.66
C THR A 5 19.54 -5.20 10.37
N HIS A 6 19.55 -5.99 9.31
CA HIS A 6 18.76 -5.74 8.10
C HIS A 6 17.49 -6.61 8.05
N ASP A 7 17.31 -7.48 9.03
CA ASP A 7 16.10 -8.30 9.16
C ASP A 7 15.00 -7.52 9.88
N GLN A 8 13.96 -7.16 9.13
CA GLN A 8 12.83 -6.39 9.64
C GLN A 8 12.00 -7.17 10.66
N SER A 9 11.87 -8.49 10.46
CA SER A 9 11.09 -9.35 11.36
C SER A 9 11.75 -9.43 12.73
N GLU A 10 13.08 -9.56 12.76
CA GLU A 10 13.85 -9.51 14.02
C GLU A 10 13.71 -8.15 14.70
N ALA A 11 13.89 -7.06 13.94
CA ALA A 11 13.74 -5.72 14.50
C ALA A 11 12.34 -5.50 15.09
N MET A 12 11.29 -5.87 14.36
CA MET A 12 9.90 -5.74 14.82
C MET A 12 9.58 -6.59 16.05
N ALA A 13 10.18 -7.78 16.18
CA ALA A 13 9.89 -8.71 17.27
C ALA A 13 10.66 -8.44 18.55
N LEU A 14 11.88 -7.90 18.47
CA LEU A 14 12.82 -7.85 19.59
C LEU A 14 13.04 -6.45 20.15
N SER A 15 12.67 -5.40 19.44
CA SER A 15 13.03 -4.02 19.81
C SER A 15 11.91 -3.29 20.55
N ASP A 16 12.28 -2.51 21.54
CA ASP A 16 11.39 -1.52 22.17
C ASP A 16 11.19 -0.32 21.24
N ASN A 17 12.26 0.09 20.55
CA ASN A 17 12.24 1.15 19.54
C ASN A 17 13.07 0.73 18.34
N ILE A 18 12.64 1.14 17.16
CA ILE A 18 13.35 0.93 15.90
C ILE A 18 13.81 2.28 15.35
N LEU A 19 15.06 2.37 14.99
CA LEU A 19 15.62 3.48 14.23
C LEU A 19 15.81 3.06 12.78
N VAL A 20 15.08 3.67 11.86
CA VAL A 20 15.23 3.47 10.41
C VAL A 20 16.21 4.49 9.86
N ILE A 21 17.22 4.01 9.13
CA ILE A 21 18.28 4.83 8.54
C ILE A 21 18.31 4.60 7.02
N LYS A 22 18.41 5.67 6.23
CA LYS A 22 18.65 5.63 4.78
C LYS A 22 19.90 6.46 4.47
N ASN A 23 20.91 5.85 3.86
CA ASN A 23 22.16 6.54 3.45
C ASN A 23 22.81 7.37 4.59
N GLY A 24 22.83 6.80 5.82
CA GLY A 24 23.39 7.48 6.98
C GLY A 24 22.49 8.55 7.62
N VAL A 25 21.31 8.80 7.06
CA VAL A 25 20.35 9.78 7.58
C VAL A 25 19.21 9.07 8.28
N MET A 26 18.92 9.50 9.52
CA MET A 26 17.78 9.03 10.28
C MET A 26 16.48 9.39 9.57
N GLN A 27 15.63 8.40 9.36
CA GLN A 27 14.31 8.58 8.76
C GLN A 27 13.21 8.65 9.80
N GLN A 28 13.21 7.69 10.72
CA GLN A 28 12.22 7.61 11.80
C GLN A 28 12.80 6.81 12.96
N ILE A 29 12.44 7.21 14.18
CA ILE A 29 12.66 6.43 15.40
C ILE A 29 11.32 6.33 16.14
N ASP A 30 10.85 5.12 16.42
CA ASP A 30 9.59 4.89 17.12
C ASP A 30 9.47 3.43 17.56
N THR A 31 8.38 3.10 18.27
CA THR A 31 8.03 1.71 18.57
C THR A 31 7.75 0.93 17.28
N PRO A 32 7.95 -0.40 17.27
CA PRO A 32 7.64 -1.24 16.10
C PRO A 32 6.23 -1.00 15.53
N LEU A 33 5.24 -0.93 16.41
CA LEU A 33 3.84 -0.71 16.01
C LEU A 33 3.65 0.65 15.31
N ASN A 34 4.27 1.72 15.81
CA ASN A 34 4.18 3.04 15.23
C ASN A 34 4.93 3.15 13.90
N ILE A 35 6.11 2.56 13.80
CA ILE A 35 6.87 2.47 12.53
C ILE A 35 6.01 1.84 11.43
N TYR A 36 5.29 0.77 11.75
CA TYR A 36 4.43 0.08 10.81
C TYR A 36 3.14 0.87 10.48
N ASN A 37 2.49 1.41 11.51
CA ASN A 37 1.17 2.05 11.38
C ASN A 37 1.24 3.53 10.97
N HIS A 38 2.34 4.22 11.27
CA HIS A 38 2.52 5.67 11.04
C HIS A 38 3.88 5.96 10.40
N PRO A 39 4.18 5.36 9.24
CA PRO A 39 5.43 5.63 8.53
C PRO A 39 5.47 7.08 8.06
N VAL A 40 6.54 7.79 8.43
CA VAL A 40 6.66 9.24 8.18
C VAL A 40 6.90 9.59 6.71
N ASN A 41 7.37 8.64 5.90
CA ASN A 41 7.63 8.85 4.48
C ASN A 41 7.53 7.55 3.67
N LYS A 42 7.57 7.70 2.35
CA LYS A 42 7.48 6.59 1.38
C LYS A 42 8.57 5.54 1.60
N PHE A 43 9.78 5.98 1.95
CA PHE A 43 10.89 5.07 2.21
C PHE A 43 10.62 4.17 3.41
N VAL A 44 10.23 4.73 4.56
CA VAL A 44 9.90 3.93 5.75
C VAL A 44 8.75 2.97 5.46
N PHE A 45 7.70 3.45 4.77
CA PHE A 45 6.59 2.60 4.35
C PHE A 45 7.05 1.43 3.48
N SER A 46 7.90 1.68 2.48
CA SER A 46 8.40 0.63 1.57
C SER A 46 9.40 -0.30 2.23
N PHE A 47 10.19 0.23 3.17
CA PHE A 47 11.24 -0.52 3.85
C PHE A 47 10.66 -1.52 4.86
N ILE A 48 9.59 -1.16 5.57
CA ILE A 48 8.97 -2.01 6.58
C ILE A 48 7.76 -2.76 6.00
N GLY A 49 7.95 -4.06 5.76
CA GLY A 49 6.89 -4.95 5.25
C GLY A 49 6.55 -4.79 3.77
N LEU A 50 5.63 -5.61 3.30
CA LEU A 50 5.15 -5.57 1.92
C LEU A 50 4.32 -4.32 1.65
N SER A 51 4.47 -3.76 0.47
CA SER A 51 3.85 -2.48 0.10
C SER A 51 3.37 -2.47 -1.34
N ASN A 52 2.24 -1.83 -1.56
CA ASN A 52 1.77 -1.39 -2.86
C ASN A 52 1.99 0.11 -3.01
N PHE A 53 2.32 0.54 -4.23
CA PHE A 53 2.33 1.94 -4.62
C PHE A 53 1.66 2.04 -5.98
N LEU A 54 0.53 2.73 -6.03
CA LEU A 54 -0.16 3.10 -7.26
C LEU A 54 0.16 4.57 -7.56
N ARG A 55 0.79 4.82 -8.70
CA ARG A 55 1.11 6.18 -9.14
C ARG A 55 -0.16 6.89 -9.54
N ALA A 56 -0.30 8.12 -9.06
CA ALA A 56 -1.38 9.01 -9.42
C ALA A 56 -0.83 10.34 -9.95
N SER A 57 -1.55 10.91 -10.89
CA SER A 57 -1.33 12.25 -11.43
C SER A 57 -2.58 13.08 -11.25
N TRP A 58 -2.51 14.37 -11.59
CA TRP A 58 -3.65 15.27 -11.50
C TRP A 58 -4.29 15.48 -12.87
N GLN A 59 -5.60 15.35 -12.94
CA GLN A 59 -6.40 15.72 -14.09
C GLN A 59 -7.61 16.54 -13.61
N ASP A 60 -7.75 17.77 -14.11
CA ASP A 60 -8.83 18.70 -13.72
C ASP A 60 -8.98 18.85 -12.18
N GLY A 61 -7.85 18.90 -11.45
CA GLY A 61 -7.82 19.04 -9.99
C GLY A 61 -8.22 17.79 -9.21
N ARG A 62 -8.30 16.62 -9.87
CA ARG A 62 -8.60 15.34 -9.24
C ARG A 62 -7.46 14.34 -9.43
N PRO A 63 -7.17 13.48 -8.44
CA PRO A 63 -6.19 12.43 -8.62
C PRO A 63 -6.73 11.34 -9.56
N VAL A 64 -5.89 10.89 -10.48
CA VAL A 64 -6.18 9.80 -11.41
C VAL A 64 -5.05 8.78 -11.41
N LEU A 65 -5.38 7.51 -11.47
CA LEU A 65 -4.42 6.40 -11.64
C LEU A 65 -4.31 6.09 -13.13
N GLU A 66 -3.27 6.60 -13.80
CA GLU A 66 -2.95 6.27 -15.21
C GLU A 66 -4.19 6.19 -16.13
N GLY A 67 -5.01 7.24 -16.11
CA GLY A 67 -6.22 7.34 -16.94
C GLY A 67 -7.51 6.83 -16.28
N THR A 68 -7.42 6.30 -15.06
CA THR A 68 -8.59 5.90 -14.29
C THR A 68 -8.86 6.92 -13.19
N ALA A 69 -9.98 7.64 -13.26
CA ALA A 69 -10.38 8.56 -12.21
C ALA A 69 -10.59 7.82 -10.88
N LEU A 70 -10.06 8.39 -9.81
CA LEU A 70 -10.33 7.90 -8.46
C LEU A 70 -11.65 8.43 -7.95
N ASP A 71 -12.33 7.62 -7.16
CA ASP A 71 -13.52 8.04 -6.42
C ASP A 71 -13.16 9.19 -5.45
N ALA A 72 -14.15 10.01 -5.12
CA ALA A 72 -13.99 11.14 -4.20
C ALA A 72 -13.49 10.75 -2.79
N SER A 73 -13.62 9.48 -2.42
CA SER A 73 -13.08 8.93 -1.16
C SER A 73 -11.54 8.85 -1.14
N PHE A 74 -10.88 8.84 -2.30
CA PHE A 74 -9.42 8.80 -2.42
C PHE A 74 -8.82 10.20 -2.55
N GLN A 75 -9.10 11.08 -1.59
CA GLN A 75 -8.54 12.44 -1.59
C GLN A 75 -7.16 12.45 -0.91
N PRO A 76 -6.11 12.92 -1.59
CA PRO A 76 -4.82 13.14 -0.96
C PRO A 76 -4.89 14.35 -0.01
N PRO A 77 -3.99 14.42 0.99
CA PRO A 77 -3.84 15.58 1.85
C PRO A 77 -3.56 16.87 1.06
N GLU A 78 -3.99 18.01 1.61
CA GLU A 78 -3.87 19.32 0.93
C GLU A 78 -2.43 19.70 0.56
N ASP A 79 -1.47 19.34 1.40
CA ASP A 79 -0.03 19.59 1.17
C ASP A 79 0.52 18.84 -0.06
N LEU A 80 -0.12 17.76 -0.48
CA LEU A 80 0.25 17.01 -1.68
C LEU A 80 -0.44 17.51 -2.96
N CYS A 81 -1.44 18.37 -2.86
CA CYS A 81 -2.18 18.88 -4.02
C CYS A 81 -1.32 19.73 -4.99
N SER A 82 -0.18 20.25 -4.53
CA SER A 82 0.79 20.99 -5.35
C SER A 82 1.86 20.09 -5.99
N GLU A 83 1.92 18.81 -5.62
CA GLU A 83 2.91 17.88 -6.14
C GLU A 83 2.54 17.38 -7.54
N PRO A 84 3.49 17.33 -8.50
CA PRO A 84 3.19 16.92 -9.87
C PRO A 84 2.84 15.44 -10.00
N ALA A 85 3.37 14.62 -9.11
CA ALA A 85 3.12 13.18 -9.04
C ALA A 85 3.09 12.72 -7.60
N ILE A 86 2.13 11.86 -7.30
CA ILE A 86 1.88 11.29 -5.96
C ILE A 86 1.65 9.80 -6.08
N SER A 87 1.86 9.10 -4.99
CA SER A 87 1.57 7.66 -4.89
C SER A 87 0.54 7.37 -3.81
N LEU A 88 -0.47 6.58 -4.17
CA LEU A 88 -1.39 5.94 -3.24
C LEU A 88 -0.76 4.63 -2.76
N ALA A 89 -0.46 4.56 -1.48
CA ALA A 89 0.20 3.42 -0.85
C ALA A 89 -0.78 2.61 0.01
N SER A 90 -0.60 1.30 0.03
CA SER A 90 -1.37 0.38 0.87
C SER A 90 -0.60 -0.89 1.20
N ARG A 91 -0.96 -1.55 2.31
CA ARG A 91 -0.45 -2.87 2.65
C ARG A 91 -1.29 -3.94 1.95
N PRO A 92 -0.69 -4.97 1.34
CA PRO A 92 -1.45 -6.07 0.71
C PRO A 92 -2.43 -6.77 1.65
N SER A 93 -2.13 -6.84 2.94
CA SER A 93 -2.99 -7.43 3.98
C SER A 93 -4.14 -6.50 4.43
N GLU A 94 -4.06 -5.21 4.13
CA GLU A 94 -5.05 -4.18 4.50
C GLU A 94 -5.92 -3.79 3.30
N ILE A 95 -6.23 -4.75 2.44
CA ILE A 95 -7.10 -4.59 1.27
C ILE A 95 -8.16 -5.68 1.31
N ASP A 96 -9.43 -5.30 1.22
CA ASP A 96 -10.56 -6.22 1.17
C ASP A 96 -11.19 -6.25 -0.22
N PHE A 97 -11.70 -7.42 -0.61
CA PHE A 97 -12.62 -7.50 -1.74
C PHE A 97 -13.97 -6.91 -1.34
N ALA A 98 -14.57 -6.16 -2.25
CA ALA A 98 -15.82 -5.47 -2.05
C ALA A 98 -16.84 -5.84 -3.14
N GLU A 99 -18.11 -5.52 -2.91
CA GLU A 99 -19.16 -5.69 -3.91
C GLU A 99 -18.94 -4.73 -5.10
N GLU A 100 -19.34 -5.15 -6.30
CA GLU A 100 -19.15 -4.36 -7.52
C GLU A 100 -19.81 -2.97 -7.47
N GLY A 101 -20.92 -2.82 -6.77
CA GLY A 101 -21.64 -1.56 -6.62
C GLY A 101 -21.12 -0.65 -5.50
N ALA A 102 -20.09 -1.05 -4.75
CA ALA A 102 -19.55 -0.24 -3.68
C ALA A 102 -18.91 1.05 -4.19
N SER A 103 -19.06 2.13 -3.43
CA SER A 103 -18.23 3.33 -3.50
C SER A 103 -16.89 3.07 -2.79
N ASP A 104 -15.95 4.00 -2.88
CA ASP A 104 -14.65 3.91 -2.19
C ASP A 104 -13.82 2.65 -2.55
N VAL A 105 -13.91 2.18 -3.77
CA VAL A 105 -13.21 0.99 -4.26
C VAL A 105 -12.40 1.27 -5.52
N LEU A 106 -11.33 0.51 -5.69
CA LEU A 106 -10.62 0.40 -6.96
C LEU A 106 -11.14 -0.82 -7.71
N ARG A 107 -11.33 -0.69 -9.02
CA ARG A 107 -11.81 -1.76 -9.88
C ARG A 107 -10.68 -2.29 -10.76
N GLY A 108 -10.59 -3.59 -10.87
CA GLY A 108 -9.56 -4.23 -11.67
C GLY A 108 -9.88 -5.65 -12.04
N VAL A 109 -8.89 -6.33 -12.59
CA VAL A 109 -8.98 -7.72 -13.01
C VAL A 109 -7.90 -8.53 -12.31
N VAL A 110 -8.25 -9.69 -11.77
CA VAL A 110 -7.29 -10.62 -11.17
C VAL A 110 -6.42 -11.21 -12.27
N THR A 111 -5.14 -10.87 -12.28
CA THR A 111 -4.18 -11.41 -13.25
C THR A 111 -3.48 -12.65 -12.74
N ARG A 112 -3.39 -12.83 -11.43
CA ARG A 112 -2.77 -13.99 -10.81
C ARG A 112 -3.35 -14.26 -9.42
N LYS A 113 -3.50 -15.54 -9.08
CA LYS A 113 -3.93 -16.04 -7.77
C LYS A 113 -2.98 -17.15 -7.33
N SER A 114 -2.16 -16.88 -6.33
CA SER A 114 -1.13 -17.81 -5.85
C SER A 114 -1.43 -18.26 -4.43
N TYR A 115 -1.38 -19.56 -4.18
CA TYR A 115 -1.55 -20.15 -2.86
C TYR A 115 -0.19 -20.28 -2.19
N LEU A 116 0.01 -19.58 -1.07
CA LEU A 116 1.27 -19.54 -0.32
C LEU A 116 1.09 -20.15 1.09
N GLY A 117 0.43 -21.29 1.17
CA GLY A 117 0.14 -21.96 2.44
C GLY A 117 -1.06 -21.32 3.16
N GLU A 118 -0.80 -20.54 4.22
CA GLU A 118 -1.84 -19.91 5.03
C GLU A 118 -2.49 -18.69 4.36
N ILE A 119 -1.86 -18.15 3.33
CA ILE A 119 -2.36 -16.97 2.60
C ILE A 119 -2.54 -17.26 1.11
N ILE A 120 -3.46 -16.52 0.51
CA ILE A 120 -3.61 -16.39 -0.94
C ILE A 120 -3.10 -15.01 -1.33
N ASP A 121 -2.22 -14.97 -2.32
CA ASP A 121 -1.63 -13.77 -2.87
C ASP A 121 -2.22 -13.50 -4.24
N TYR A 122 -2.90 -12.36 -4.38
CA TYR A 122 -3.52 -11.93 -5.61
C TYR A 122 -2.72 -10.82 -6.25
N GLN A 123 -2.61 -10.83 -7.57
CA GLN A 123 -2.20 -9.68 -8.37
C GLN A 123 -3.41 -9.18 -9.13
N ILE A 124 -3.75 -7.92 -8.93
CA ILE A 124 -4.90 -7.26 -9.55
C ILE A 124 -4.39 -6.13 -10.41
N ARG A 125 -4.79 -6.12 -11.67
CA ARG A 125 -4.48 -5.03 -12.58
C ARG A 125 -5.53 -3.93 -12.45
N ILE A 126 -5.08 -2.76 -12.02
CA ILE A 126 -5.86 -1.52 -11.92
C ILE A 126 -5.35 -0.58 -13.02
N GLY A 127 -6.10 -0.40 -14.10
CA GLY A 127 -5.57 0.29 -15.28
C GLY A 127 -4.32 -0.42 -15.81
N GLU A 128 -3.17 0.25 -15.84
CA GLU A 128 -1.89 -0.31 -16.26
C GLU A 128 -1.00 -0.75 -15.09
N GLN A 129 -1.43 -0.54 -13.85
CA GLN A 129 -0.67 -0.84 -12.65
C GLN A 129 -1.11 -2.12 -11.98
N LEU A 130 -0.21 -2.73 -11.21
CA LEU A 130 -0.48 -3.95 -10.44
C LEU A 130 -0.64 -3.61 -8.96
N LEU A 131 -1.71 -4.13 -8.37
CA LEU A 131 -1.99 -4.10 -6.95
C LEU A 131 -1.88 -5.52 -6.39
N ARG A 132 -1.10 -5.71 -5.34
CA ARG A 132 -1.01 -6.98 -4.63
C ARG A 132 -1.97 -6.99 -3.45
N VAL A 133 -2.74 -8.08 -3.31
CA VAL A 133 -3.68 -8.29 -2.21
C VAL A 133 -3.40 -9.62 -1.55
N GLN A 134 -3.33 -9.64 -0.23
CA GLN A 134 -3.12 -10.86 0.55
C GLN A 134 -4.33 -11.14 1.44
N LYS A 135 -4.84 -12.36 1.37
CA LYS A 135 -5.97 -12.85 2.16
C LYS A 135 -5.64 -14.19 2.80
N GLY A 136 -6.26 -14.45 3.94
CA GLY A 136 -6.20 -15.78 4.54
C GLY A 136 -6.74 -16.85 3.58
N ARG A 137 -6.16 -18.03 3.60
CA ARG A 137 -6.50 -19.13 2.68
C ARG A 137 -7.99 -19.49 2.62
N ARG A 138 -8.71 -19.28 3.71
CA ARG A 138 -10.15 -19.58 3.83
C ARG A 138 -11.06 -18.42 3.45
N ALA A 139 -10.50 -17.24 3.23
CA ALA A 139 -11.31 -16.09 2.82
C ALA A 139 -11.80 -16.27 1.38
N PRO A 140 -13.08 -15.99 1.11
CA PRO A 140 -13.59 -16.02 -0.26
C PRO A 140 -12.90 -14.92 -1.08
N GLY A 141 -12.74 -15.18 -2.37
CA GLY A 141 -12.14 -14.20 -3.28
C GLY A 141 -12.25 -14.64 -4.72
N PRO A 142 -12.06 -13.70 -5.66
CA PRO A 142 -12.22 -13.95 -7.09
C PRO A 142 -11.18 -14.93 -7.62
N ASN A 143 -11.44 -15.43 -8.83
CA ASN A 143 -10.51 -16.27 -9.57
C ASN A 143 -9.72 -15.44 -10.60
N GLU A 144 -8.67 -16.03 -11.16
CA GLU A 144 -7.93 -15.42 -12.26
C GLU A 144 -8.85 -15.11 -13.44
N GLY A 145 -8.69 -13.93 -14.03
CA GLY A 145 -9.48 -13.42 -15.13
C GLY A 145 -10.79 -12.75 -14.72
N GLU A 146 -11.23 -12.87 -13.47
CA GLU A 146 -12.45 -12.22 -12.98
C GLU A 146 -12.22 -10.73 -12.67
N ASN A 147 -13.25 -9.93 -12.93
CA ASN A 147 -13.33 -8.56 -12.46
C ASN A 147 -13.51 -8.55 -10.95
N CYS A 148 -12.95 -7.57 -10.29
CA CYS A 148 -13.12 -7.39 -8.86
C CYS A 148 -13.09 -5.92 -8.47
N ALA A 149 -13.69 -5.63 -7.32
CA ALA A 149 -13.59 -4.37 -6.62
C ALA A 149 -12.80 -4.59 -5.32
N VAL A 150 -11.90 -3.69 -4.99
CA VAL A 150 -11.09 -3.75 -3.77
C VAL A 150 -11.17 -2.44 -3.01
N ARG A 151 -11.29 -2.55 -1.68
CA ARG A 151 -11.28 -1.43 -0.74
C ARG A 151 -9.95 -1.40 0.00
N LEU A 152 -9.29 -0.25 0.00
CA LEU A 152 -8.10 -0.01 0.80
C LEU A 152 -8.53 0.41 2.21
N LEU A 153 -8.19 -0.37 3.23
CA LEU A 153 -8.61 -0.11 4.61
C LEU A 153 -7.84 1.04 5.24
N ARG A 154 -6.55 1.16 4.92
CA ARG A 154 -5.65 2.18 5.43
C ARG A 154 -4.73 2.69 4.33
N PRO A 155 -5.23 3.52 3.39
CA PRO A 155 -4.41 4.12 2.35
C PRO A 155 -3.55 5.26 2.91
N PHE A 156 -2.36 5.40 2.34
CA PHE A 156 -1.44 6.52 2.57
C PHE A 156 -1.14 7.23 1.26
N TRP A 157 -0.84 8.51 1.35
CA TRP A 157 -0.40 9.28 0.20
C TRP A 157 1.02 9.78 0.41
N TYR A 158 1.83 9.70 -0.63
CA TYR A 158 3.20 10.19 -0.61
C TYR A 158 3.51 10.97 -1.88
N SER A 159 4.37 11.99 -1.75
CA SER A 159 4.98 12.65 -2.90
C SER A 159 5.93 11.67 -3.61
N ASP A 160 5.97 11.72 -4.94
CA ASP A 160 6.96 10.99 -5.75
C ASP A 160 8.22 11.81 -6.03
N LYS A 161 8.38 12.96 -5.39
CA LYS A 161 9.65 13.68 -5.36
C LYS A 161 10.64 12.95 -4.44
N GLU A 162 11.58 12.23 -5.02
CA GLU A 162 12.83 11.81 -4.39
C GLU A 162 14.00 12.26 -5.24
#